data_e82591b7ebeea33036e8422dd670fdd2
#
_entry.id   e82591b7ebeea33036e8422dd670fdd2
#
_cell.length_a   1.000
_cell.length_b   1.000
_cell.length_c   1.000
_cell.angle_alpha   90.00
_cell.angle_beta   90.00
_cell.angle_gamma   90.00
#
_symmetry.space_group_name_H-M   'P 1'
#
loop_
_entity.id
_entity.type
_entity.pdbx_description
1 polymer ?
#
loop_
_entity_poly.entity_id
_entity_poly.type
_entity_poly.pdbx_seq_one_letter_code
_entity_poly.pdbx_strand_id
1 'polypeptide(L)'
;MMFPSNVYEAKIEISLSHNIEASQMTAVISKFLDSVLSTTEDMTAFHEKNCYKGYTFDSGYPVEKNKIYKKGKTYTVTVRTISEELLDIFLVKSLKVKTDDITGMKSSMNILPCKTITKLYSITPAVIKDEKGYWTEWMDKDEFKKRIFVNLVKKWNYFTGEKMNEDFSFINDFLILNSSAIKVPYKGISLLGDKVEKSSRAFS
;
A
#
# COMPACT_ATOMS: atom_id res chain seq x y z
N MET A 1 -3.36 8.65 -23.45
CA MET A 1 -2.61 7.53 -22.79
C MET A 1 -3.66 6.55 -22.27
N MET A 2 -3.58 5.26 -22.61
CA MET A 2 -4.58 4.29 -22.18
C MET A 2 -4.29 3.96 -20.70
N PHE A 3 -5.30 4.07 -19.85
CA PHE A 3 -5.16 3.66 -18.44
C PHE A 3 -4.75 2.18 -18.38
N PRO A 4 -3.79 1.81 -17.53
CA PRO A 4 -3.38 0.41 -17.43
C PRO A 4 -4.61 -0.44 -17.09
N SER A 5 -4.92 -1.37 -17.97
CA SER A 5 -6.06 -2.30 -17.84
C SER A 5 -5.84 -3.34 -16.73
N ASN A 6 -4.63 -3.39 -16.17
CA ASN A 6 -4.20 -4.39 -15.21
C ASN A 6 -3.51 -3.75 -14.00
N VAL A 7 -3.66 -4.39 -12.85
CA VAL A 7 -2.80 -4.20 -11.69
C VAL A 7 -1.89 -5.40 -11.60
N TYR A 8 -0.61 -5.17 -11.56
CA TYR A 8 0.42 -6.19 -11.38
C TYR A 8 0.65 -6.44 -9.90
N GLU A 9 0.77 -7.71 -9.53
CA GLU A 9 1.01 -8.15 -8.17
C GLU A 9 2.30 -8.97 -8.12
N ALA A 10 3.32 -8.49 -7.39
CA ALA A 10 4.50 -9.25 -7.05
C ALA A 10 4.34 -9.83 -5.65
N LYS A 11 4.46 -11.14 -5.50
CA LYS A 11 4.55 -11.82 -4.21
C LYS A 11 6.02 -12.17 -3.95
N ILE A 12 6.57 -11.62 -2.89
CA ILE A 12 7.97 -11.78 -2.50
C ILE A 12 8.01 -12.58 -1.20
N GLU A 13 8.56 -13.78 -1.25
CA GLU A 13 8.88 -14.57 -0.05
C GLU A 13 10.15 -14.01 0.59
N ILE A 14 10.06 -13.68 1.85
CA ILE A 14 11.14 -13.10 2.63
C ILE A 14 11.44 -13.96 3.87
N SER A 15 12.69 -13.98 4.29
CA SER A 15 13.14 -14.54 5.57
C SER A 15 13.69 -13.44 6.47
N LEU A 16 13.43 -13.55 7.79
CA LEU A 16 13.84 -12.57 8.78
C LEU A 16 15.13 -12.98 9.49
N SER A 17 16.04 -12.03 9.71
CA SER A 17 17.29 -12.22 10.43
C SER A 17 17.10 -12.32 11.95
N HIS A 18 16.04 -11.73 12.48
CA HIS A 18 15.65 -11.73 13.90
C HIS A 18 14.13 -11.63 14.05
N ASN A 19 13.65 -11.71 15.29
CA ASN A 19 12.22 -11.54 15.56
C ASN A 19 11.83 -10.06 15.43
N ILE A 20 10.67 -9.79 14.79
CA ILE A 20 10.17 -8.42 14.54
C ILE A 20 8.75 -8.33 15.06
N GLU A 21 8.45 -7.29 15.82
CA GLU A 21 7.08 -7.01 16.24
C GLU A 21 6.21 -6.59 15.05
N ALA A 22 4.94 -7.00 15.06
CA ALA A 22 3.99 -6.68 13.98
C ALA A 22 3.81 -5.16 13.79
N SER A 23 3.97 -4.39 14.83
CA SER A 23 3.95 -2.91 14.79
C SER A 23 5.09 -2.30 13.97
N GLN A 24 6.23 -3.01 13.88
CA GLN A 24 7.44 -2.56 13.17
C GLN A 24 7.54 -3.17 11.76
N MET A 25 6.83 -4.26 11.49
CA MET A 25 7.01 -5.05 10.27
C MET A 25 6.82 -4.24 8.99
N THR A 26 5.83 -3.35 8.94
CA THR A 26 5.59 -2.50 7.76
C THR A 26 6.75 -1.55 7.50
N ALA A 27 7.37 -0.99 8.54
CA ALA A 27 8.51 -0.10 8.40
C ALA A 27 9.77 -0.86 7.92
N VAL A 28 9.96 -2.09 8.42
CA VAL A 28 11.07 -2.96 8.00
C VAL A 28 10.90 -3.39 6.54
N ILE A 29 9.68 -3.76 6.12
CA ILE A 29 9.38 -4.07 4.71
C ILE A 29 9.61 -2.83 3.83
N SER A 30 9.18 -1.64 4.27
CA SER A 30 9.44 -0.40 3.53
C SER A 30 10.92 -0.21 3.25
N LYS A 31 11.78 -0.33 4.27
CA LYS A 31 13.24 -0.22 4.10
C LYS A 31 13.81 -1.25 3.14
N PHE A 32 13.31 -2.48 3.19
CA PHE A 32 13.72 -3.53 2.25
C PHE A 32 13.33 -3.17 0.81
N LEU A 33 12.08 -2.73 0.57
CA LEU A 33 11.63 -2.32 -0.75
C LEU A 33 12.37 -1.07 -1.26
N ASP A 34 12.68 -0.13 -0.37
CA ASP A 34 13.51 1.05 -0.69
C ASP A 34 14.91 0.61 -1.14
N SER A 35 15.51 -0.39 -0.47
CA SER A 35 16.80 -0.97 -0.87
C SER A 35 16.71 -1.70 -2.21
N VAL A 36 15.57 -2.35 -2.52
CA VAL A 36 15.31 -2.97 -3.83
C VAL A 36 15.26 -1.92 -4.93
N LEU A 37 14.56 -0.82 -4.72
CA LEU A 37 14.47 0.28 -5.68
C LEU A 37 15.82 0.98 -5.88
N SER A 38 16.62 1.14 -4.82
CA SER A 38 17.93 1.78 -4.89
C SER A 38 19.01 0.94 -5.57
N THR A 39 18.67 -0.21 -6.17
CA THR A 39 19.64 -1.03 -6.94
C THR A 39 20.01 -0.43 -8.31
N THR A 40 19.31 0.59 -8.77
CA THR A 40 19.58 1.33 -10.01
C THR A 40 19.54 2.82 -9.75
N GLU A 41 20.38 3.61 -10.45
CA GLU A 41 20.46 5.07 -10.27
C GLU A 41 19.12 5.76 -10.59
N ASP A 42 18.45 5.35 -11.67
CA ASP A 42 17.16 5.90 -12.08
C ASP A 42 16.08 5.69 -11.00
N MET A 43 16.07 4.52 -10.36
CA MET A 43 15.11 4.21 -9.29
C MET A 43 15.49 4.90 -7.98
N THR A 44 16.75 5.16 -7.71
CA THR A 44 17.19 5.98 -6.58
C THR A 44 16.66 7.40 -6.74
N ALA A 45 16.86 8.02 -7.90
CA ALA A 45 16.33 9.34 -8.22
C ALA A 45 14.78 9.37 -8.18
N PHE A 46 14.12 8.31 -8.65
CA PHE A 46 12.67 8.17 -8.54
C PHE A 46 12.20 8.06 -7.08
N HIS A 47 12.93 7.31 -6.24
CA HIS A 47 12.60 7.15 -4.82
C HIS A 47 12.71 8.47 -4.05
N GLU A 48 13.68 9.31 -4.35
CA GLU A 48 13.90 10.61 -3.69
C GLU A 48 12.86 11.67 -4.09
N LYS A 49 12.26 11.58 -5.27
CA LYS A 49 11.24 12.53 -5.71
C LYS A 49 10.00 12.49 -4.79
N ASN A 50 9.49 13.66 -4.45
CA ASN A 50 8.20 13.79 -3.75
C ASN A 50 7.04 13.66 -4.74
N CYS A 51 6.73 12.43 -5.15
CA CYS A 51 5.67 12.11 -6.10
C CYS A 51 4.92 10.85 -5.69
N TYR A 52 3.81 10.55 -6.37
CA TYR A 52 3.15 9.25 -6.21
C TYR A 52 4.01 8.14 -6.81
N LYS A 53 4.32 7.11 -6.03
CA LYS A 53 5.24 6.04 -6.42
C LYS A 53 4.64 4.97 -7.33
N GLY A 54 3.34 4.91 -7.48
CA GLY A 54 2.67 3.93 -8.35
C GLY A 54 2.69 2.50 -7.84
N TYR A 55 3.10 2.27 -6.61
CA TYR A 55 3.02 0.97 -5.95
C TYR A 55 2.49 1.09 -4.52
N THR A 56 2.02 -0.03 -4.00
CA THR A 56 1.62 -0.23 -2.60
C THR A 56 2.01 -1.63 -2.16
N PHE A 57 2.15 -1.84 -0.87
CA PHE A 57 2.50 -3.15 -0.31
C PHE A 57 1.74 -3.44 0.97
N ASP A 58 1.65 -4.73 1.31
CA ASP A 58 1.05 -5.19 2.55
C ASP A 58 2.12 -5.52 3.61
N SER A 59 1.66 -5.94 4.79
CA SER A 59 2.53 -6.54 5.79
C SER A 59 2.83 -7.99 5.43
N GLY A 60 3.84 -8.61 6.08
CA GLY A 60 4.19 -10.02 5.86
C GLY A 60 3.03 -10.96 6.22
N TYR A 61 2.78 -11.96 5.36
CA TYR A 61 1.78 -13.00 5.60
C TYR A 61 2.46 -14.38 5.72
N PRO A 62 2.03 -15.26 6.62
CA PRO A 62 0.90 -15.13 7.56
C PRO A 62 1.21 -14.19 8.73
N VAL A 63 0.16 -13.52 9.23
CA VAL A 63 0.26 -12.70 10.44
C VAL A 63 0.33 -13.62 11.66
N GLU A 64 1.33 -13.43 12.50
CA GLU A 64 1.50 -14.25 13.70
C GLU A 64 0.49 -13.89 14.80
N LYS A 65 -0.12 -14.90 15.42
CA LYS A 65 -1.13 -14.72 16.47
C LYS A 65 -0.61 -13.92 17.68
N ASN A 66 0.67 -14.12 18.02
CA ASN A 66 1.34 -13.42 19.12
C ASN A 66 1.91 -12.05 18.72
N LYS A 67 1.62 -11.58 17.50
CA LYS A 67 2.11 -10.30 16.93
C LYS A 67 3.64 -10.20 16.85
N ILE A 68 4.35 -11.32 16.81
CA ILE A 68 5.81 -11.38 16.64
C ILE A 68 6.15 -12.26 15.45
N TYR A 69 6.65 -11.65 14.37
CA TYR A 69 7.23 -12.36 13.24
C TYR A 69 8.56 -12.99 13.63
N LYS A 70 8.77 -14.25 13.25
CA LYS A 70 9.86 -15.08 13.79
C LYS A 70 11.05 -15.14 12.87
N LYS A 71 12.25 -15.06 13.45
CA LYS A 71 13.52 -15.33 12.79
C LYS A 71 13.47 -16.65 12.02
N GLY A 72 13.99 -16.65 10.79
CA GLY A 72 14.14 -17.84 9.94
C GLY A 72 12.84 -18.40 9.36
N LYS A 73 11.67 -17.89 9.77
CA LYS A 73 10.40 -18.24 9.15
C LYS A 73 10.21 -17.42 7.86
N THR A 74 9.59 -18.04 6.87
CA THR A 74 9.26 -17.39 5.61
C THR A 74 7.90 -16.68 5.69
N TYR A 75 7.86 -15.45 5.19
CA TYR A 75 6.66 -14.65 5.06
C TYR A 75 6.53 -14.13 3.62
N THR A 76 5.31 -13.93 3.17
CA THR A 76 5.05 -13.36 1.85
C THR A 76 4.66 -11.88 1.99
N VAL A 77 5.35 -11.01 1.27
CA VAL A 77 4.98 -9.61 1.07
C VAL A 77 4.38 -9.48 -0.31
N THR A 78 3.22 -8.83 -0.40
CA THR A 78 2.55 -8.57 -1.67
C THR A 78 2.74 -7.10 -2.04
N VAL A 79 3.37 -6.85 -3.18
CA VAL A 79 3.52 -5.51 -3.76
C VAL A 79 2.61 -5.41 -4.97
N ARG A 80 1.79 -4.35 -5.04
CA ARG A 80 0.93 -4.06 -6.19
C ARG A 80 1.36 -2.80 -6.87
N THR A 81 1.41 -2.83 -8.20
CA THR A 81 1.80 -1.69 -9.03
C THR A 81 1.02 -1.66 -10.34
N ILE A 82 0.94 -0.47 -10.94
CA ILE A 82 0.39 -0.26 -12.29
C ILE A 82 1.51 -0.16 -13.35
N SER A 83 2.79 -0.29 -12.96
CA SER A 83 3.97 -0.21 -13.80
C SER A 83 4.60 -1.59 -13.96
N GLU A 84 4.76 -2.06 -15.19
CA GLU A 84 5.49 -3.29 -15.52
C GLU A 84 6.97 -3.18 -15.13
N GLU A 85 7.57 -2.02 -15.32
CA GLU A 85 8.96 -1.76 -14.92
C GLU A 85 9.17 -1.96 -13.43
N LEU A 86 8.30 -1.39 -12.59
CA LEU A 86 8.37 -1.59 -11.14
C LEU A 86 8.11 -3.05 -10.76
N LEU A 87 7.20 -3.74 -11.45
CA LEU A 87 6.97 -5.17 -11.26
C LEU A 87 8.26 -5.96 -11.47
N ASP A 88 8.95 -5.75 -12.60
CA ASP A 88 10.19 -6.46 -12.95
C ASP A 88 11.29 -6.20 -11.92
N ILE A 89 11.43 -4.95 -11.48
CA ILE A 89 12.38 -4.58 -10.42
C ILE A 89 12.07 -5.36 -9.13
N PHE A 90 10.83 -5.36 -8.68
CA PHE A 90 10.44 -6.08 -7.46
C PHE A 90 10.63 -7.59 -7.60
N LEU A 91 10.34 -8.18 -8.76
CA LEU A 91 10.52 -9.61 -8.99
C LEU A 91 12.00 -10.03 -9.01
N VAL A 92 12.84 -9.27 -9.69
CA VAL A 92 14.24 -9.67 -9.94
C VAL A 92 15.18 -9.18 -8.86
N LYS A 93 15.06 -7.91 -8.47
CA LYS A 93 16.01 -7.28 -7.54
C LYS A 93 15.77 -7.68 -6.09
N SER A 94 14.51 -7.98 -5.70
CA SER A 94 14.22 -8.45 -4.34
C SER A 94 14.99 -9.71 -3.96
N LEU A 95 15.32 -10.58 -4.93
CA LEU A 95 16.09 -11.81 -4.70
C LEU A 95 17.60 -11.58 -4.51
N LYS A 96 18.08 -10.39 -4.87
CA LYS A 96 19.51 -10.01 -4.80
C LYS A 96 19.82 -9.09 -3.62
N VAL A 97 18.78 -8.50 -3.02
CA VAL A 97 18.91 -7.57 -1.90
C VAL A 97 18.80 -8.32 -0.58
N LYS A 98 19.74 -8.01 0.29
CA LYS A 98 19.75 -8.42 1.68
C LYS A 98 19.95 -7.19 2.55
N THR A 99 19.05 -6.97 3.49
CA THR A 99 19.20 -5.96 4.53
C THR A 99 19.57 -6.62 5.87
N ASP A 100 19.77 -5.83 6.91
CA ASP A 100 20.02 -6.36 8.26
C ASP A 100 18.83 -7.17 8.78
N ASP A 101 17.62 -6.87 8.33
CA ASP A 101 16.38 -7.45 8.81
C ASP A 101 15.82 -8.54 7.88
N ILE A 102 15.92 -8.35 6.55
CA ILE A 102 15.21 -9.15 5.53
C ILE A 102 16.16 -9.66 4.46
N THR A 103 15.96 -10.92 4.08
CA THR A 103 16.52 -11.52 2.86
C THR A 103 15.37 -11.97 1.95
N GLY A 104 15.38 -11.55 0.69
CA GLY A 104 14.45 -12.04 -0.34
C GLY A 104 14.80 -13.45 -0.78
N MET A 105 13.80 -14.34 -0.84
CA MET A 105 14.01 -15.78 -1.08
C MET A 105 13.45 -16.23 -2.43
N LYS A 106 12.25 -15.80 -2.76
CA LYS A 106 11.54 -16.18 -3.98
C LYS A 106 10.57 -15.09 -4.36
N SER A 107 10.29 -14.96 -5.65
CA SER A 107 9.25 -14.05 -6.15
C SER A 107 8.34 -14.76 -7.15
N SER A 108 7.12 -14.29 -7.25
CA SER A 108 6.15 -14.71 -8.26
C SER A 108 5.24 -13.53 -8.60
N MET A 109 4.64 -13.57 -9.79
CA MET A 109 3.73 -12.52 -10.24
C MET A 109 2.32 -13.04 -10.44
N ASN A 110 1.36 -12.12 -10.33
CA ASN A 110 -0.01 -12.29 -10.73
C ASN A 110 -0.51 -11.00 -11.41
N ILE A 111 -1.48 -11.12 -12.29
CA ILE A 111 -2.13 -9.99 -12.94
C ILE A 111 -3.58 -9.94 -12.47
N LEU A 112 -3.97 -8.81 -11.89
CA LEU A 112 -5.34 -8.56 -11.45
C LEU A 112 -6.05 -7.73 -12.51
N PRO A 113 -7.00 -8.32 -13.27
CA PRO A 113 -7.76 -7.57 -14.26
C PRO A 113 -8.69 -6.58 -13.56
N CYS A 114 -8.62 -5.30 -13.98
CA CYS A 114 -9.41 -4.22 -13.36
C CYS A 114 -10.88 -4.20 -13.79
N LYS A 115 -11.34 -5.13 -14.62
CA LYS A 115 -12.61 -5.02 -15.36
C LYS A 115 -13.89 -5.08 -14.52
N THR A 116 -13.88 -5.48 -13.25
CA THR A 116 -15.12 -5.59 -12.45
C THR A 116 -14.83 -5.54 -10.95
N ILE A 117 -14.13 -4.50 -10.51
CA ILE A 117 -13.93 -4.31 -9.07
C ILE A 117 -15.19 -3.69 -8.48
N THR A 118 -15.95 -4.48 -7.73
CA THR A 118 -17.15 -4.01 -7.03
C THR A 118 -16.88 -3.65 -5.57
N LYS A 119 -15.82 -4.23 -4.98
CA LYS A 119 -15.45 -3.97 -3.58
C LYS A 119 -13.94 -3.80 -3.42
N LEU A 120 -13.57 -2.85 -2.60
CA LEU A 120 -12.17 -2.60 -2.19
C LEU A 120 -12.10 -2.60 -0.67
N TYR A 121 -11.10 -3.29 -0.14
CA TYR A 121 -10.77 -3.30 1.28
C TYR A 121 -9.42 -2.64 1.49
N SER A 122 -9.31 -1.76 2.48
CA SER A 122 -8.00 -1.29 2.89
C SER A 122 -7.29 -2.41 3.68
N ILE A 123 -6.11 -2.81 3.23
CA ILE A 123 -5.26 -3.78 3.95
C ILE A 123 -4.60 -3.10 5.14
N THR A 124 -4.15 -1.87 4.94
CA THR A 124 -3.61 -0.99 5.99
C THR A 124 -4.64 0.06 6.38
N PRO A 125 -4.61 0.59 7.62
CA PRO A 125 -5.52 1.64 8.04
C PRO A 125 -5.39 2.88 7.17
N ALA A 126 -6.52 3.46 6.76
CA ALA A 126 -6.57 4.77 6.12
C ALA A 126 -6.37 5.84 7.19
N VAL A 127 -5.41 6.74 6.95
CA VAL A 127 -5.08 7.85 7.85
C VAL A 127 -5.32 9.16 7.11
N ILE A 128 -6.02 10.09 7.74
CA ILE A 128 -6.02 11.49 7.34
C ILE A 128 -5.08 12.22 8.29
N LYS A 129 -3.97 12.73 7.74
CA LYS A 129 -3.04 13.54 8.49
C LYS A 129 -3.56 14.98 8.53
N ASP A 130 -3.91 15.43 9.72
CA ASP A 130 -4.33 16.80 9.98
C ASP A 130 -3.78 17.25 11.35
N GLU A 131 -3.58 18.54 11.54
CA GLU A 131 -3.13 19.12 12.83
C GLU A 131 -4.18 18.98 13.94
N LYS A 132 -5.45 18.75 13.55
CA LYS A 132 -6.58 18.56 14.46
C LYS A 132 -6.64 17.16 15.10
N GLY A 133 -5.71 16.24 14.75
CA GLY A 133 -5.64 14.92 15.33
C GLY A 133 -6.46 13.85 14.57
N TYR A 134 -7.09 12.94 15.34
CA TYR A 134 -7.86 11.84 14.76
C TYR A 134 -9.16 12.35 14.13
N TRP A 135 -9.46 11.90 12.92
CA TRP A 135 -10.52 12.46 12.08
C TRP A 135 -11.92 12.45 12.74
N THR A 136 -12.26 11.44 13.55
CA THR A 136 -13.56 11.37 14.24
C THR A 136 -13.81 12.47 15.25
N GLU A 137 -12.76 13.17 15.67
CA GLU A 137 -12.85 14.25 16.66
C GLU A 137 -13.31 15.59 16.05
N TRP A 138 -13.21 15.72 14.70
CA TRP A 138 -13.42 17.00 14.05
C TRP A 138 -14.07 16.96 12.67
N MET A 139 -14.31 15.75 12.09
CA MET A 139 -15.05 15.61 10.83
C MET A 139 -16.04 14.45 10.89
N ASP A 140 -17.06 14.52 10.07
CA ASP A 140 -17.99 13.43 9.88
C ASP A 140 -17.51 12.40 8.84
N LYS A 141 -18.28 11.32 8.69
CA LYS A 141 -17.97 10.23 7.77
C LYS A 141 -18.01 10.65 6.30
N ASP A 142 -18.88 11.58 5.94
CA ASP A 142 -19.02 12.03 4.54
C ASP A 142 -17.84 12.90 4.12
N GLU A 143 -17.36 13.78 5.00
CA GLU A 143 -16.13 14.53 4.76
C GLU A 143 -14.91 13.62 4.70
N PHE A 144 -14.81 12.60 5.57
CA PHE A 144 -13.76 11.60 5.50
C PHE A 144 -13.78 10.85 4.16
N LYS A 145 -14.96 10.38 3.71
CA LYS A 145 -15.17 9.75 2.40
C LYS A 145 -14.76 10.67 1.26
N LYS A 146 -15.17 11.94 1.30
CA LYS A 146 -14.82 12.96 0.31
C LYS A 146 -13.31 13.16 0.19
N ARG A 147 -12.58 13.25 1.30
CA ARG A 147 -11.12 13.40 1.29
C ARG A 147 -10.41 12.19 0.69
N ILE A 148 -10.88 10.97 0.98
CA ILE A 148 -10.36 9.77 0.32
C ILE A 148 -10.63 9.82 -1.18
N PHE A 149 -11.84 10.20 -1.59
CA PHE A 149 -12.21 10.32 -3.00
C PHE A 149 -11.33 11.35 -3.73
N VAL A 150 -11.18 12.56 -3.21
CA VAL A 150 -10.32 13.60 -3.77
C VAL A 150 -8.86 13.12 -3.91
N ASN A 151 -8.37 12.36 -2.93
CA ASN A 151 -7.02 11.79 -3.01
C ASN A 151 -6.90 10.74 -4.13
N LEU A 152 -7.93 9.92 -4.35
CA LEU A 152 -7.98 8.96 -5.46
C LEU A 152 -8.01 9.69 -6.82
N VAL A 153 -8.82 10.74 -6.95
CA VAL A 153 -8.87 11.58 -8.17
C VAL A 153 -7.51 12.22 -8.45
N LYS A 154 -6.85 12.78 -7.44
CA LYS A 154 -5.49 13.33 -7.61
C LYS A 154 -4.48 12.28 -8.10
N LYS A 155 -4.55 11.06 -7.58
CA LYS A 155 -3.71 9.95 -8.04
C LYS A 155 -4.04 9.55 -9.47
N TRP A 156 -5.33 9.45 -9.80
CA TRP A 156 -5.78 9.18 -11.16
C TRP A 156 -5.21 10.20 -12.13
N ASN A 157 -5.45 11.50 -11.88
CA ASN A 157 -4.98 12.59 -12.74
C ASN A 157 -3.45 12.57 -12.90
N TYR A 158 -2.71 12.23 -11.82
CA TYR A 158 -1.26 12.12 -11.87
C TYR A 158 -0.77 11.00 -12.79
N PHE A 159 -1.38 9.81 -12.72
CA PHE A 159 -0.92 8.65 -13.48
C PHE A 159 -1.45 8.61 -14.91
N THR A 160 -2.61 9.18 -15.18
CA THR A 160 -3.20 9.17 -16.54
C THR A 160 -2.85 10.43 -17.34
N GLY A 161 -2.55 11.53 -16.68
CA GLY A 161 -2.46 12.85 -17.29
C GLY A 161 -3.82 13.43 -17.69
N GLU A 162 -4.93 12.75 -17.35
CA GLU A 162 -6.30 13.18 -17.62
C GLU A 162 -6.85 13.90 -16.39
N LYS A 163 -7.76 14.84 -16.60
CA LYS A 163 -8.45 15.56 -15.52
C LYS A 163 -9.82 14.93 -15.30
N MET A 164 -9.94 14.13 -14.23
CA MET A 164 -11.25 13.62 -13.80
C MET A 164 -12.05 14.70 -13.11
N ASN A 165 -13.38 14.70 -13.34
CA ASN A 165 -14.28 15.58 -12.60
C ASN A 165 -14.35 15.16 -11.12
N GLU A 166 -14.07 16.09 -10.22
CA GLU A 166 -14.08 15.85 -8.76
C GLU A 166 -15.50 15.71 -8.19
N ASP A 167 -16.54 16.12 -8.94
CA ASP A 167 -17.95 15.97 -8.54
C ASP A 167 -18.46 14.53 -8.73
N PHE A 168 -17.69 13.67 -9.42
CA PHE A 168 -18.06 12.30 -9.66
C PHE A 168 -17.61 11.39 -8.49
N SER A 169 -18.57 10.87 -7.73
CA SER A 169 -18.31 9.88 -6.67
C SER A 169 -18.75 8.49 -7.10
N PHE A 170 -17.79 7.61 -7.35
CA PHE A 170 -18.05 6.16 -7.59
C PHE A 170 -17.99 5.33 -6.31
N ILE A 171 -17.80 5.95 -5.14
CA ILE A 171 -17.85 5.31 -3.83
C ILE A 171 -19.27 5.47 -3.29
N ASN A 172 -20.10 4.43 -3.43
CA ASN A 172 -21.46 4.46 -2.94
C ASN A 172 -21.52 4.17 -1.44
N ASP A 173 -20.94 3.04 -1.03
CA ASP A 173 -20.91 2.62 0.36
C ASP A 173 -19.50 2.71 0.93
N PHE A 174 -19.43 3.14 2.18
CA PHE A 174 -18.21 3.28 2.91
C PHE A 174 -18.41 2.78 4.34
N LEU A 175 -17.73 1.68 4.68
CA LEU A 175 -17.81 1.06 6.00
C LEU A 175 -16.47 1.15 6.72
N ILE A 176 -16.51 1.47 7.99
CA ILE A 176 -15.37 1.35 8.90
C ILE A 176 -15.41 -0.06 9.49
N LEU A 177 -14.32 -0.82 9.35
CA LEU A 177 -14.25 -2.25 9.68
C LEU A 177 -13.73 -2.53 11.09
N ASN A 178 -13.18 -1.52 11.78
CA ASN A 178 -12.66 -1.66 13.13
C ASN A 178 -13.52 -0.89 14.14
N SER A 179 -13.62 -1.41 15.34
CA SER A 179 -14.37 -0.79 16.45
C SER A 179 -13.59 0.30 17.18
N SER A 180 -12.27 0.35 17.00
CA SER A 180 -11.38 1.34 17.62
C SER A 180 -10.25 1.69 16.68
N ALA A 181 -9.77 2.94 16.77
CA ALA A 181 -8.68 3.44 15.94
C ALA A 181 -7.41 2.58 16.03
N ILE A 182 -6.74 2.41 14.90
CA ILE A 182 -5.52 1.62 14.77
C ILE A 182 -4.33 2.57 14.74
N LYS A 183 -3.33 2.33 15.57
CA LYS A 183 -2.07 3.10 15.55
C LYS A 183 -1.26 2.77 14.31
N VAL A 184 -0.87 3.80 13.57
CA VAL A 184 -0.06 3.71 12.36
C VAL A 184 1.22 4.53 12.57
N PRO A 185 2.41 3.92 12.59
CA PRO A 185 3.66 4.65 12.69
C PRO A 185 3.91 5.44 11.39
N TYR A 186 4.31 6.70 11.54
CA TYR A 186 4.63 7.58 10.43
C TYR A 186 5.74 8.57 10.82
N LYS A 187 6.93 8.45 10.21
CA LYS A 187 8.07 9.37 10.41
C LYS A 187 8.34 9.69 11.91
N GLY A 188 8.37 8.65 12.74
CA GLY A 188 8.66 8.78 14.19
C GLY A 188 7.48 9.20 15.08
N ILE A 189 6.31 9.46 14.49
CA ILE A 189 5.06 9.71 15.24
C ILE A 189 4.06 8.58 15.07
N SER A 190 3.06 8.50 15.92
CA SER A 190 1.95 7.55 15.80
C SER A 190 0.70 8.30 15.39
N LEU A 191 0.15 7.94 14.22
CA LEU A 191 -1.13 8.44 13.73
C LEU A 191 -2.23 7.41 14.01
N LEU A 192 -3.48 7.87 14.04
CA LEU A 192 -4.65 7.01 14.18
C LEU A 192 -5.34 6.86 12.82
N GLY A 193 -5.77 5.65 12.50
CA GLY A 193 -6.46 5.37 11.25
C GLY A 193 -7.44 4.22 11.35
N ASP A 194 -8.24 4.03 10.31
CA ASP A 194 -9.29 3.02 10.23
C ASP A 194 -9.17 2.15 9.00
N LYS A 195 -9.46 0.86 9.15
CA LYS A 195 -9.68 -0.02 8.01
C LYS A 195 -11.04 0.27 7.41
N VAL A 196 -11.09 0.38 6.10
CA VAL A 196 -12.30 0.76 5.37
C VAL A 196 -12.64 -0.24 4.27
N GLU A 197 -13.92 -0.48 4.10
CA GLU A 197 -14.50 -1.14 2.94
C GLU A 197 -15.19 -0.10 2.07
N LYS A 198 -15.01 -0.20 0.77
CA LYS A 198 -15.67 0.64 -0.23
C LYS A 198 -16.33 -0.26 -1.24
N SER A 199 -17.59 0.00 -1.56
CA SER A 199 -18.28 -0.64 -2.68
C SER A 199 -18.63 0.39 -3.75
N SER A 200 -18.54 -0.02 -5.01
CA SER A 200 -19.04 0.73 -6.16
C SER A 200 -20.17 -0.06 -6.81
N ARG A 201 -21.17 0.62 -7.35
CA ARG A 201 -22.10 -0.05 -8.27
C ARG A 201 -21.31 -0.43 -9.51
N ALA A 202 -21.45 -1.67 -9.96
CA ALA A 202 -20.97 -2.05 -11.28
C ALA A 202 -21.62 -1.13 -12.29
N PHE A 203 -20.82 -0.48 -13.14
CA PHE A 203 -21.36 0.20 -14.31
C PHE A 203 -21.90 -0.90 -15.24
N SER A 204 -23.23 -0.93 -15.38
CA SER A 204 -23.92 -1.72 -16.40
C SER A 204 -23.79 -1.06 -17.76
#